data_e8f21e4c70aa191b09e0d2941a7a186a
#
_entry.id   e8f21e4c70aa191b09e0d2941a7a186a
#
_cell.length_a   1.000
_cell.length_b   1.000
_cell.length_c   1.000
_cell.angle_alpha   90.00
_cell.angle_beta   90.00
_cell.angle_gamma   90.00
#
_symmetry.space_group_name_H-M   'P 1'
#
loop_
_entity.id
_entity.type
_entity.pdbx_description
1 polymer ?
#
loop_
_entity_poly.entity_id
_entity_poly.type
_entity_poly.pdbx_seq_one_letter_code
_entity_poly.pdbx_strand_id
1 'polypeptide(L)'
;EGVTEKAVDEMTSILRRNHKLKDATDTKEADDDDFNIRSQEELSSMMNSTTNMLTILLGCVAGISLVVGGIGIMNIMYVSVTERTREIGLRMSVGARSVDILNQFLIEAIMMSVTGGIIGIIIGMGASYAVKMVAGWPIYIEPWTILMSFAVCTFTGVFFGWYPAKKAAMLDPIEAIRYE
;
A
#
# COMPACT_ATOMS: atom_id res chain seq x y z
N GLU A 1 -23.62 -18.63 15.79
CA GLU A 1 -23.57 -19.20 14.43
C GLU A 1 -24.62 -20.32 14.27
N GLY A 2 -24.70 -21.35 15.10
CA GLY A 2 -25.61 -22.47 14.95
C GLY A 2 -27.12 -22.20 15.13
N VAL A 3 -27.52 -21.03 15.65
CA VAL A 3 -28.93 -20.68 15.79
C VAL A 3 -29.48 -20.05 14.51
N THR A 4 -28.66 -19.28 13.81
CA THR A 4 -29.06 -18.63 12.54
C THR A 4 -29.20 -19.66 11.42
N GLU A 5 -28.28 -20.64 11.33
CA GLU A 5 -28.38 -21.74 10.36
C GLU A 5 -29.65 -22.57 10.57
N LYS A 6 -29.94 -22.96 11.81
CA LYS A 6 -31.18 -23.71 12.13
C LYS A 6 -32.44 -22.91 11.78
N ALA A 7 -32.44 -21.61 12.03
CA ALA A 7 -33.58 -20.76 11.68
C ALA A 7 -33.76 -20.65 10.15
N VAL A 8 -32.67 -20.59 9.38
CA VAL A 8 -32.70 -20.59 7.91
C VAL A 8 -33.23 -21.94 7.39
N ASP A 9 -32.79 -23.07 7.95
CA ASP A 9 -33.28 -24.40 7.56
C ASP A 9 -34.75 -24.59 7.86
N GLU A 10 -35.20 -24.13 9.04
CA GLU A 10 -36.63 -24.17 9.39
C GLU A 10 -37.47 -23.28 8.46
N MET A 11 -37.03 -22.05 8.19
CA MET A 11 -37.68 -21.15 7.24
C MET A 11 -37.75 -21.74 5.84
N THR A 12 -36.65 -22.33 5.38
CA THR A 12 -36.59 -23.02 4.07
C THR A 12 -37.58 -24.14 4.00
N SER A 13 -37.68 -24.97 5.02
CA SER A 13 -38.64 -26.11 5.06
C SER A 13 -40.08 -25.63 5.05
N ILE A 14 -40.42 -24.56 5.77
CA ILE A 14 -41.75 -23.95 5.81
C ILE A 14 -42.12 -23.32 4.47
N LEU A 15 -41.18 -22.61 3.83
CA LEU A 15 -41.41 -21.97 2.53
C LEU A 15 -41.60 -23.01 1.43
N ARG A 16 -40.73 -24.04 1.35
CA ARG A 16 -40.89 -25.16 0.40
C ARG A 16 -42.29 -25.79 0.52
N ARG A 17 -42.75 -26.06 1.75
CA ARG A 17 -44.09 -26.62 2.00
C ARG A 17 -45.22 -25.68 1.57
N ASN A 18 -45.06 -24.37 1.79
CA ASN A 18 -46.08 -23.38 1.39
C ASN A 18 -46.13 -23.20 -0.14
N HIS A 19 -44.98 -23.26 -0.81
CA HIS A 19 -44.85 -23.14 -2.27
C HIS A 19 -45.14 -24.47 -2.99
N LYS A 20 -45.45 -25.55 -2.23
CA LYS A 20 -45.71 -26.90 -2.75
C LYS A 20 -44.56 -27.48 -3.59
N LEU A 21 -43.33 -27.10 -3.26
CA LEU A 21 -42.12 -27.67 -3.89
C LEU A 21 -41.88 -29.08 -3.36
N LYS A 22 -41.46 -29.98 -4.22
CA LYS A 22 -41.13 -31.38 -3.82
C LYS A 22 -39.93 -31.41 -2.88
N ASP A 23 -39.99 -32.20 -1.83
CA ASP A 23 -38.90 -32.36 -0.86
C ASP A 23 -37.65 -32.90 -1.53
N ALA A 24 -36.49 -32.39 -1.13
CA ALA A 24 -35.16 -32.73 -1.68
C ALA A 24 -34.70 -34.18 -1.42
N THR A 25 -35.58 -35.04 -0.89
CA THR A 25 -35.31 -36.47 -0.61
C THR A 25 -35.28 -37.34 -1.84
N ASP A 26 -35.80 -36.89 -2.98
CA ASP A 26 -35.73 -37.62 -4.24
C ASP A 26 -34.69 -36.96 -5.14
N THR A 27 -33.50 -37.57 -5.18
CA THR A 27 -32.24 -37.12 -5.78
C THR A 27 -32.24 -36.91 -7.30
N LYS A 28 -33.37 -36.87 -7.97
CA LYS A 28 -33.48 -36.67 -9.42
C LYS A 28 -34.48 -35.59 -9.89
N GLU A 29 -35.31 -35.06 -9.00
CA GLU A 29 -36.35 -34.08 -9.35
C GLU A 29 -36.60 -33.10 -8.18
N ALA A 30 -35.57 -32.64 -7.49
CA ALA A 30 -35.71 -31.50 -6.56
C ALA A 30 -36.03 -30.28 -7.39
N ASP A 31 -37.22 -29.68 -7.21
CA ASP A 31 -37.54 -28.39 -7.76
C ASP A 31 -36.55 -27.36 -7.19
N ASP A 32 -35.99 -26.55 -8.05
CA ASP A 32 -35.13 -25.43 -7.63
C ASP A 32 -36.02 -24.47 -6.76
N ASP A 33 -35.42 -23.98 -5.66
CA ASP A 33 -36.10 -23.06 -4.80
C ASP A 33 -36.44 -21.78 -5.55
N ASP A 34 -37.71 -21.40 -5.61
CA ASP A 34 -38.19 -20.14 -6.20
C ASP A 34 -38.01 -18.93 -5.28
N PHE A 35 -37.38 -19.14 -4.10
CA PHE A 35 -37.09 -18.12 -3.09
C PHE A 35 -35.59 -18.23 -2.67
N ASN A 36 -35.06 -17.13 -2.15
CA ASN A 36 -33.70 -17.08 -1.62
C ASN A 36 -33.73 -16.45 -0.22
N ILE A 37 -33.41 -17.25 0.80
CA ILE A 37 -33.29 -16.79 2.18
C ILE A 37 -31.87 -16.37 2.40
N ARG A 38 -31.62 -15.11 2.69
CA ARG A 38 -30.30 -14.60 3.06
C ARG A 38 -30.32 -14.09 4.49
N SER A 39 -29.42 -14.61 5.30
CA SER A 39 -29.22 -14.09 6.64
C SER A 39 -28.48 -12.75 6.60
N GLN A 40 -28.72 -11.90 7.60
CA GLN A 40 -27.97 -10.65 7.78
C GLN A 40 -26.46 -10.92 7.88
N GLU A 41 -26.10 -12.04 8.47
CA GLU A 41 -24.73 -12.48 8.66
C GLU A 41 -24.07 -12.85 7.32
N GLU A 42 -24.80 -13.54 6.44
CA GLU A 42 -24.35 -13.86 5.08
C GLU A 42 -24.16 -12.60 4.24
N LEU A 43 -25.10 -11.67 4.27
CA LEU A 43 -24.97 -10.38 3.60
C LEU A 43 -23.74 -9.59 4.12
N SER A 44 -23.55 -9.58 5.44
CA SER A 44 -22.42 -8.90 6.06
C SER A 44 -21.09 -9.55 5.66
N SER A 45 -21.02 -10.89 5.60
CA SER A 45 -19.84 -11.62 5.17
C SER A 45 -19.50 -11.38 3.70
N MET A 46 -20.51 -11.33 2.83
CA MET A 46 -20.33 -10.99 1.41
C MET A 46 -19.80 -9.55 1.23
N MET A 47 -20.36 -8.60 1.97
CA MET A 47 -19.89 -7.20 1.95
C MET A 47 -18.44 -7.09 2.46
N ASN A 48 -18.13 -7.78 3.55
CA ASN A 48 -16.75 -7.81 4.09
C ASN A 48 -15.77 -8.44 3.10
N SER A 49 -16.16 -9.52 2.45
CA SER A 49 -15.31 -10.17 1.43
C SER A 49 -15.06 -9.24 0.25
N THR A 50 -16.08 -8.55 -0.25
CA THR A 50 -15.95 -7.59 -1.33
C THR A 50 -15.07 -6.40 -0.92
N THR A 51 -15.27 -5.87 0.28
CA THR A 51 -14.46 -4.77 0.82
C THR A 51 -13.00 -5.18 0.98
N ASN A 52 -12.72 -6.39 1.47
CA ASN A 52 -11.36 -6.92 1.57
C ASN A 52 -10.70 -7.06 0.20
N MET A 53 -11.41 -7.57 -0.79
CA MET A 53 -10.90 -7.70 -2.16
C MET A 53 -10.55 -6.33 -2.75
N LEU A 54 -11.42 -5.32 -2.58
CA LEU A 54 -11.14 -3.95 -3.02
C LEU A 54 -9.96 -3.34 -2.28
N THR A 55 -9.84 -3.56 -0.97
CA THR A 55 -8.71 -3.08 -0.16
C THR A 55 -7.39 -3.67 -0.63
N ILE A 56 -7.35 -4.98 -0.91
CA ILE A 56 -6.15 -5.65 -1.44
C ILE A 56 -5.79 -5.08 -2.81
N LEU A 57 -6.78 -4.91 -3.70
CA LEU A 57 -6.55 -4.35 -5.03
C LEU A 57 -5.99 -2.93 -4.95
N LEU A 58 -6.57 -2.07 -4.11
CA LEU A 58 -6.05 -0.71 -3.88
C LEU A 58 -4.66 -0.75 -3.26
N GLY A 59 -4.41 -1.68 -2.34
CA GLY A 59 -3.08 -1.92 -1.75
C GLY A 59 -2.04 -2.31 -2.79
N CYS A 60 -2.38 -3.17 -3.74
CA CYS A 60 -1.51 -3.54 -4.86
C CYS A 60 -1.18 -2.33 -5.75
N VAL A 61 -2.19 -1.53 -6.11
CA VAL A 61 -1.98 -0.30 -6.91
C VAL A 61 -1.09 0.69 -6.17
N ALA A 62 -1.33 0.89 -4.87
CA ALA A 62 -0.50 1.74 -4.03
C ALA A 62 0.94 1.21 -3.94
N GLY A 63 1.13 -0.10 -3.79
CA GLY A 63 2.44 -0.75 -3.77
C GLY A 63 3.22 -0.55 -5.08
N ILE A 64 2.57 -0.73 -6.22
CA ILE A 64 3.18 -0.47 -7.53
C ILE A 64 3.57 1.01 -7.66
N SER A 65 2.68 1.92 -7.26
CA SER A 65 2.95 3.37 -7.29
C SER A 65 4.15 3.74 -6.40
N LEU A 66 4.26 3.09 -5.24
CA LEU A 66 5.39 3.27 -4.32
C LEU A 66 6.72 2.82 -4.94
N VAL A 67 6.73 1.66 -5.62
CA VAL A 67 7.91 1.14 -6.33
C VAL A 67 8.32 2.11 -7.45
N VAL A 68 7.38 2.60 -8.24
CA VAL A 68 7.66 3.58 -9.32
C VAL A 68 8.22 4.87 -8.73
N GLY A 69 7.63 5.39 -7.64
CA GLY A 69 8.15 6.55 -6.92
C GLY A 69 9.55 6.32 -6.35
N GLY A 70 9.81 5.13 -5.79
CA GLY A 70 11.12 4.73 -5.28
C GLY A 70 12.20 4.66 -6.38
N ILE A 71 11.85 4.14 -7.55
CA ILE A 71 12.74 4.16 -8.73
C ILE A 71 13.04 5.60 -9.14
N GLY A 72 12.05 6.51 -9.03
CA GLY A 72 12.26 7.95 -9.25
C GLY A 72 13.30 8.53 -8.30
N ILE A 73 13.22 8.23 -7.00
CA ILE A 73 14.23 8.65 -6.01
C ILE A 73 15.61 8.09 -6.38
N MET A 74 15.68 6.80 -6.71
CA MET A 74 16.94 6.15 -7.11
C MET A 74 17.57 6.83 -8.34
N ASN A 75 16.76 7.17 -9.34
CA ASN A 75 17.25 7.84 -10.55
C ASN A 75 17.78 9.25 -10.27
N ILE A 76 17.05 10.04 -9.46
CA ILE A 76 17.50 11.39 -9.05
C ILE A 76 18.81 11.30 -8.28
N MET A 77 18.89 10.37 -7.33
CA MET A 77 20.12 10.14 -6.55
C MET A 77 21.28 9.70 -7.42
N TYR A 78 21.03 8.85 -8.43
CA TYR A 78 22.06 8.40 -9.35
C TYR A 78 22.65 9.56 -10.17
N VAL A 79 21.77 10.44 -10.68
CA VAL A 79 22.20 11.66 -11.40
C VAL A 79 22.97 12.57 -10.45
N SER A 80 22.47 12.82 -9.23
CA SER A 80 23.13 13.65 -8.22
C SER A 80 24.53 13.14 -7.88
N VAL A 81 24.72 11.83 -7.70
CA VAL A 81 26.03 11.22 -7.47
C VAL A 81 26.95 11.43 -8.67
N THR A 82 26.45 11.24 -9.88
CA THR A 82 27.25 11.39 -11.10
C THR A 82 27.70 12.85 -11.29
N GLU A 83 26.80 13.82 -11.10
CA GLU A 83 27.14 15.24 -11.21
C GLU A 83 28.13 15.71 -10.13
N ARG A 84 28.09 15.09 -8.94
CA ARG A 84 28.97 15.42 -7.81
C ARG A 84 30.17 14.49 -7.68
N THR A 85 30.47 13.66 -8.67
CA THR A 85 31.57 12.66 -8.62
C THR A 85 32.91 13.31 -8.25
N ARG A 86 33.28 14.43 -8.88
CA ARG A 86 34.53 15.17 -8.62
C ARG A 86 34.57 15.74 -7.20
N GLU A 87 33.45 16.25 -6.70
CA GLU A 87 33.32 16.77 -5.33
C GLU A 87 33.51 15.65 -4.29
N ILE A 88 32.89 14.47 -4.55
CA ILE A 88 33.05 13.28 -3.70
C ILE A 88 34.52 12.84 -3.68
N GLY A 89 35.19 12.77 -4.85
CA GLY A 89 36.57 12.43 -4.95
C GLY A 89 37.48 13.38 -4.18
N LEU A 90 37.23 14.70 -4.26
CA LEU A 90 37.92 15.71 -3.48
C LEU A 90 37.79 15.50 -1.98
N ARG A 91 36.56 15.27 -1.49
CA ARG A 91 36.31 15.00 -0.06
C ARG A 91 37.06 13.76 0.42
N MET A 92 37.03 12.68 -0.36
CA MET A 92 37.73 11.43 -0.02
C MET A 92 39.25 11.61 -0.04
N SER A 93 39.78 12.43 -0.94
CA SER A 93 41.22 12.73 -1.00
C SER A 93 41.75 13.55 0.19
N VAL A 94 40.87 14.36 0.82
CA VAL A 94 41.15 15.14 2.04
C VAL A 94 40.92 14.31 3.30
N GLY A 95 40.46 13.04 3.18
CA GLY A 95 40.35 12.09 4.29
C GLY A 95 38.91 11.79 4.73
N ALA A 96 37.86 12.14 3.96
CA ALA A 96 36.51 11.68 4.24
C ALA A 96 36.43 10.16 4.08
N ARG A 97 35.74 9.52 5.02
CA ARG A 97 35.53 8.06 4.99
C ARG A 97 34.37 7.72 4.05
N SER A 98 34.44 6.55 3.40
CA SER A 98 33.32 6.04 2.58
C SER A 98 31.99 6.02 3.32
N VAL A 99 32.01 5.76 4.64
CA VAL A 99 30.79 5.76 5.48
C VAL A 99 30.18 7.17 5.59
N ASP A 100 31.00 8.21 5.63
CA ASP A 100 30.51 9.60 5.73
C ASP A 100 29.79 10.01 4.44
N ILE A 101 30.34 9.62 3.29
CA ILE A 101 29.71 9.80 1.98
C ILE A 101 28.41 8.99 1.88
N LEU A 102 28.44 7.70 2.28
CA LEU A 102 27.25 6.86 2.33
C LEU A 102 26.11 7.51 3.12
N ASN A 103 26.42 7.93 4.36
CA ASN A 103 25.44 8.53 5.25
C ASN A 103 24.89 9.84 4.70
N GLN A 104 25.72 10.67 4.10
CA GLN A 104 25.30 11.94 3.49
C GLN A 104 24.24 11.69 2.41
N PHE A 105 24.53 10.83 1.43
CA PHE A 105 23.61 10.55 0.35
C PHE A 105 22.36 9.77 0.80
N LEU A 106 22.51 8.90 1.82
CA LEU A 106 21.38 8.19 2.39
C LEU A 106 20.42 9.15 3.12
N ILE A 107 20.94 10.12 3.88
CA ILE A 107 20.14 11.16 4.53
C ILE A 107 19.44 12.01 3.46
N GLU A 108 20.11 12.36 2.37
CA GLU A 108 19.51 13.11 1.25
C GLU A 108 18.32 12.36 0.64
N ALA A 109 18.45 11.05 0.41
CA ALA A 109 17.36 10.21 -0.08
C ALA A 109 16.19 10.11 0.90
N ILE A 110 16.48 9.95 2.20
CA ILE A 110 15.45 9.92 3.25
C ILE A 110 14.71 11.27 3.31
N MET A 111 15.43 12.37 3.27
CA MET A 111 14.84 13.72 3.28
C MET A 111 13.90 13.95 2.09
N MET A 112 14.31 13.53 0.88
CA MET A 112 13.44 13.59 -0.30
C MET A 112 12.17 12.75 -0.12
N SER A 113 12.31 11.52 0.35
CA SER A 113 11.17 10.63 0.57
C SER A 113 10.24 11.12 1.67
N VAL A 114 10.77 11.60 2.78
CA VAL A 114 10.00 12.12 3.92
C VAL A 114 9.26 13.40 3.55
N THR A 115 9.91 14.33 2.85
CA THR A 115 9.24 15.56 2.40
C THR A 115 8.11 15.27 1.41
N GLY A 116 8.35 14.36 0.44
CA GLY A 116 7.31 13.87 -0.45
C GLY A 116 6.17 13.18 0.31
N GLY A 117 6.51 12.36 1.30
CA GLY A 117 5.54 11.69 2.17
C GLY A 117 4.67 12.64 2.98
N ILE A 118 5.25 13.70 3.57
CA ILE A 118 4.50 14.72 4.29
C ILE A 118 3.51 15.44 3.35
N ILE A 119 3.97 15.82 2.17
CA ILE A 119 3.12 16.46 1.15
C ILE A 119 1.99 15.49 0.74
N GLY A 120 2.31 14.22 0.51
CA GLY A 120 1.33 13.19 0.18
C GLY A 120 0.28 12.98 1.27
N ILE A 121 0.68 12.97 2.53
CA ILE A 121 -0.24 12.89 3.69
C ILE A 121 -1.18 14.11 3.71
N ILE A 122 -0.64 15.32 3.54
CA ILE A 122 -1.45 16.55 3.54
C ILE A 122 -2.48 16.50 2.40
N ILE A 123 -2.06 16.13 1.18
CA ILE A 123 -2.95 16.02 0.04
C ILE A 123 -3.99 14.92 0.27
N GLY A 124 -3.59 13.75 0.77
CA GLY A 124 -4.49 12.64 1.06
C GLY A 124 -5.55 12.99 2.12
N MET A 125 -5.15 13.67 3.18
CA MET A 125 -6.07 14.16 4.21
C MET A 125 -7.03 15.22 3.64
N GLY A 126 -6.51 16.16 2.85
CA GLY A 126 -7.31 17.19 2.19
C GLY A 126 -8.34 16.61 1.22
N ALA A 127 -7.94 15.62 0.41
CA ALA A 127 -8.84 14.90 -0.50
C ALA A 127 -9.92 14.14 0.26
N SER A 128 -9.55 13.43 1.34
CA SER A 128 -10.51 12.72 2.20
C SER A 128 -11.53 13.66 2.83
N TYR A 129 -11.07 14.83 3.29
CA TYR A 129 -11.96 15.86 3.85
C TYR A 129 -12.90 16.45 2.78
N ALA A 130 -12.39 16.70 1.57
CA ALA A 130 -13.20 17.19 0.46
C ALA A 130 -14.30 16.18 0.08
N VAL A 131 -13.99 14.89 -0.01
CA VAL A 131 -14.98 13.83 -0.26
C VAL A 131 -16.03 13.79 0.84
N LYS A 132 -15.63 13.91 2.11
CA LYS A 132 -16.55 13.98 3.24
C LYS A 132 -17.53 15.15 3.11
N MET A 133 -17.04 16.32 2.68
CA MET A 133 -17.92 17.52 2.53
C MET A 133 -18.84 17.44 1.33
N VAL A 134 -18.36 16.93 0.20
CA VAL A 134 -19.12 16.92 -1.07
C VAL A 134 -20.06 15.71 -1.15
N ALA A 135 -19.57 14.53 -0.80
CA ALA A 135 -20.34 13.29 -0.90
C ALA A 135 -21.09 12.89 0.39
N GLY A 136 -20.82 13.57 1.52
CA GLY A 136 -21.42 13.26 2.81
C GLY A 136 -21.01 11.91 3.41
N TRP A 137 -19.91 11.31 2.90
CA TRP A 137 -19.45 10.01 3.38
C TRP A 137 -18.79 10.11 4.76
N PRO A 138 -19.11 9.18 5.69
CA PRO A 138 -18.45 9.14 6.99
C PRO A 138 -17.03 8.60 6.86
N ILE A 139 -16.04 9.51 6.65
CA ILE A 139 -14.64 9.14 6.55
C ILE A 139 -13.97 9.42 7.90
N TYR A 140 -13.31 8.41 8.45
CA TYR A 140 -12.50 8.49 9.66
C TYR A 140 -11.05 8.15 9.31
N ILE A 141 -10.15 9.08 9.59
CA ILE A 141 -8.71 8.87 9.40
C ILE A 141 -8.12 8.46 10.74
N GLU A 142 -7.64 7.23 10.83
CA GLU A 142 -6.97 6.75 12.03
C GLU A 142 -5.54 7.31 12.12
N PRO A 143 -5.09 7.78 13.30
CA PRO A 143 -3.72 8.25 13.50
C PRO A 143 -2.65 7.20 13.15
N TRP A 144 -2.98 5.93 13.33
CA TRP A 144 -2.13 4.80 12.96
C TRP A 144 -1.80 4.78 11.45
N THR A 145 -2.77 5.10 10.60
CA THR A 145 -2.58 5.17 9.14
C THR A 145 -1.54 6.23 8.75
N ILE A 146 -1.54 7.37 9.45
CA ILE A 146 -0.55 8.44 9.22
C ILE A 146 0.85 7.96 9.62
N LEU A 147 0.97 7.31 10.78
CA LEU A 147 2.25 6.77 11.26
C LEU A 147 2.80 5.71 10.31
N MET A 148 1.95 4.79 9.86
CA MET A 148 2.32 3.76 8.88
C MET A 148 2.76 4.37 7.55
N SER A 149 2.05 5.38 7.05
CA SER A 149 2.42 6.10 5.82
C SER A 149 3.81 6.73 5.95
N PHE A 150 4.09 7.38 7.07
CA PHE A 150 5.40 7.97 7.36
C PHE A 150 6.51 6.90 7.41
N ALA A 151 6.26 5.78 8.08
CA ALA A 151 7.21 4.67 8.18
C ALA A 151 7.50 4.06 6.80
N VAL A 152 6.47 3.86 5.97
CA VAL A 152 6.61 3.33 4.60
C VAL A 152 7.41 4.30 3.73
N CYS A 153 7.15 5.62 3.80
CA CYS A 153 7.92 6.61 3.05
C CYS A 153 9.39 6.60 3.46
N THR A 154 9.68 6.56 4.77
CA THR A 154 11.06 6.50 5.29
C THR A 154 11.76 5.23 4.82
N PHE A 155 11.11 4.08 4.92
CA PHE A 155 11.63 2.81 4.43
C PHE A 155 11.94 2.86 2.92
N THR A 156 11.05 3.44 2.13
CA THR A 156 11.24 3.61 0.68
C THR A 156 12.48 4.47 0.38
N GLY A 157 12.65 5.59 1.09
CA GLY A 157 13.84 6.44 0.95
C GLY A 157 15.14 5.70 1.26
N VAL A 158 15.16 4.93 2.34
CA VAL A 158 16.33 4.09 2.69
C VAL A 158 16.58 3.03 1.63
N PHE A 159 15.55 2.28 1.23
CA PHE A 159 15.67 1.15 0.33
C PHE A 159 16.18 1.58 -1.06
N PHE A 160 15.55 2.57 -1.67
CA PHE A 160 15.91 3.03 -3.01
C PHE A 160 17.11 3.98 -3.01
N GLY A 161 17.39 4.68 -1.90
CA GLY A 161 18.55 5.55 -1.75
C GLY A 161 19.84 4.81 -1.43
N TRP A 162 19.75 3.61 -0.84
CA TRP A 162 20.95 2.87 -0.40
C TRP A 162 21.87 2.48 -1.55
N TYR A 163 21.33 2.03 -2.68
CA TYR A 163 22.14 1.59 -3.81
C TYR A 163 22.99 2.73 -4.42
N PRO A 164 22.42 3.89 -4.81
CA PRO A 164 23.21 5.01 -5.31
C PRO A 164 24.17 5.59 -4.25
N ALA A 165 23.75 5.66 -2.99
CA ALA A 165 24.62 6.10 -1.90
C ALA A 165 25.83 5.20 -1.70
N LYS A 166 25.65 3.89 -1.77
CA LYS A 166 26.73 2.91 -1.71
C LYS A 166 27.67 3.07 -2.90
N LYS A 167 27.16 3.31 -4.10
CA LYS A 167 27.97 3.53 -5.29
C LYS A 167 28.85 4.79 -5.15
N ALA A 168 28.29 5.87 -4.61
CA ALA A 168 29.05 7.09 -4.29
C ALA A 168 30.17 6.83 -3.28
N ALA A 169 29.91 6.03 -2.25
CA ALA A 169 30.87 5.70 -1.19
C ALA A 169 32.02 4.78 -1.66
N MET A 170 31.87 4.10 -2.79
CA MET A 170 32.84 3.17 -3.36
C MET A 170 33.67 3.78 -4.53
N LEU A 171 33.52 5.07 -4.81
CA LEU A 171 34.29 5.75 -5.85
C LEU A 171 35.75 5.76 -5.49
N ASP A 172 36.61 5.51 -6.49
CA ASP A 172 38.08 5.73 -6.34
C ASP A 172 38.33 7.24 -6.39
N PRO A 173 39.00 7.82 -5.38
CA PRO A 173 39.28 9.25 -5.33
C PRO A 173 40.07 9.74 -6.52
N ILE A 174 41.01 8.91 -7.02
CA ILE A 174 41.93 9.28 -8.14
C ILE A 174 41.12 9.34 -9.45
N GLU A 175 40.29 8.35 -9.69
CA GLU A 175 39.42 8.31 -10.89
C GLU A 175 38.34 9.40 -10.82
N ALA A 176 37.75 9.62 -9.64
CA ALA A 176 36.70 10.60 -9.43
C ALA A 176 37.15 12.05 -9.70
N ILE A 177 38.43 12.40 -9.39
CA ILE A 177 38.97 13.74 -9.66
C ILE A 177 39.26 13.93 -11.15
N ARG A 178 39.56 12.86 -11.87
CA ARG A 178 39.86 12.90 -13.34
C ARG A 178 38.59 12.84 -14.19
N TYR A 179 37.43 12.66 -13.56
CA TYR A 179 36.17 12.60 -14.26
C TYR A 179 35.77 13.99 -14.80
N GLU A 180 35.67 14.09 -16.15
CA GLU A 180 35.21 15.27 -16.89
C GLU A 180 33.71 15.17 -17.21
#